data_43deb3aed0f8f782e0b73a19037810d8
#
_entry.id   43deb3aed0f8f782e0b73a19037810d8
#
_cell.length_a   1.000
_cell.length_b   1.000
_cell.length_c   1.000
_cell.angle_alpha   90.00
_cell.angle_beta   90.00
_cell.angle_gamma   90.00
#
_symmetry.space_group_name_H-M   'P 1'
#
loop_
_entity.id
_entity.type
_entity.pdbx_description
1 polymer ?
#
loop_
_entity_poly.entity_id
_entity_poly.type
_entity_poly.pdbx_seq_one_letter_code
_entity_poly.pdbx_strand_id
1 'polypeptide(L)'
;MCIQHEKPTYRRIEVPLPTPPGVPPLPPVIYFDIDTRFTPTETIRIRNLIVINVAIWNQHFIQKEPSPYLSQLAMCTQKYAIRGLTPLWSKGPEITSGTEAANLAMNTLTQRFIENGTGKADVATIDYRIPKPGNRSTIRAKTAKRQFKVPLSVTINPQAIADLTIADINLAASLLHAWFHRCGFDHPEDIYTTYFIGEAPMCIMRGFQDKNPAVPDTVFTQFFD
;
A
#
# COMPACT_ATOMS: atom_id res chain seq x y z
N MET A 1 -32.49 17.73 -13.02
CA MET A 1 -32.05 16.53 -13.72
C MET A 1 -31.19 15.71 -12.75
N CYS A 2 -31.76 14.67 -12.12
CA CYS A 2 -30.99 13.80 -11.19
C CYS A 2 -30.05 12.94 -12.07
N ILE A 3 -28.75 13.18 -11.94
CA ILE A 3 -27.74 12.28 -12.50
C ILE A 3 -27.85 11.01 -11.68
N GLN A 4 -28.46 9.97 -12.24
CA GLN A 4 -28.38 8.63 -11.66
C GLN A 4 -26.91 8.22 -11.75
N HIS A 5 -26.23 8.17 -10.62
CA HIS A 5 -24.90 7.54 -10.53
C HIS A 5 -25.12 6.04 -10.77
N GLU A 6 -24.82 5.57 -11.96
CA GLU A 6 -24.76 4.14 -12.24
C GLU A 6 -23.85 3.47 -11.21
N LYS A 7 -24.32 2.33 -10.69
CA LYS A 7 -23.49 1.53 -9.79
C LYS A 7 -22.22 1.09 -10.53
N PRO A 8 -21.03 1.23 -9.93
CA PRO A 8 -19.81 0.77 -10.57
C PRO A 8 -19.91 -0.73 -10.85
N THR A 9 -19.45 -1.12 -12.02
CA THR A 9 -19.27 -2.52 -12.41
C THR A 9 -17.79 -2.88 -12.32
N TYR A 10 -17.50 -4.16 -12.06
CA TYR A 10 -16.13 -4.59 -11.77
C TYR A 10 -15.74 -5.78 -12.64
N ARG A 11 -14.45 -5.83 -12.95
CA ARG A 11 -13.78 -6.98 -13.55
C ARG A 11 -12.82 -7.57 -12.54
N ARG A 12 -12.97 -8.85 -12.23
CA ARG A 12 -12.06 -9.56 -11.33
C ARG A 12 -10.75 -9.88 -12.02
N ILE A 13 -9.66 -9.63 -11.31
CA ILE A 13 -8.33 -10.12 -11.64
C ILE A 13 -7.79 -11.00 -10.50
N GLU A 14 -6.89 -11.90 -10.87
CA GLU A 14 -6.16 -12.78 -9.96
C GLU A 14 -4.69 -12.40 -9.98
N VAL A 15 -4.08 -12.33 -8.80
CA VAL A 15 -2.65 -12.08 -8.63
C VAL A 15 -2.04 -13.24 -7.83
N PRO A 16 -1.09 -13.98 -8.43
CA PRO A 16 -0.40 -15.05 -7.74
C PRO A 16 0.38 -14.54 -6.53
N LEU A 17 0.39 -15.32 -5.44
CA LEU A 17 1.19 -15.06 -4.26
C LEU A 17 2.39 -16.00 -4.20
N PRO A 18 3.61 -15.48 -4.04
CA PRO A 18 4.75 -16.29 -3.66
C PRO A 18 4.62 -16.75 -2.20
N THR A 19 5.36 -17.78 -1.82
CA THR A 19 5.42 -18.29 -0.44
C THR A 19 6.80 -18.01 0.13
N PRO A 20 7.05 -16.82 0.69
CA PRO A 20 8.33 -16.54 1.33
C PRO A 20 8.49 -17.32 2.64
N PRO A 21 9.73 -17.50 3.15
CA PRO A 21 9.97 -18.17 4.41
C PRO A 21 9.33 -17.43 5.60
N GLY A 22 8.97 -18.14 6.65
CA GLY A 22 8.48 -17.57 7.89
C GLY A 22 7.06 -16.98 7.86
N VAL A 23 6.33 -17.16 6.76
CA VAL A 23 4.90 -16.79 6.70
C VAL A 23 3.99 -18.00 6.92
N PRO A 24 2.77 -17.79 7.47
CA PRO A 24 1.76 -18.84 7.54
C PRO A 24 1.35 -19.34 6.15
N PRO A 25 0.68 -20.50 6.03
CA PRO A 25 0.16 -20.98 4.76
C PRO A 25 -0.67 -19.90 4.04
N LEU A 26 -0.35 -19.68 2.77
CA LEU A 26 -0.96 -18.66 1.93
C LEU A 26 -1.92 -19.29 0.90
N PRO A 27 -2.99 -18.57 0.50
CA PRO A 27 -3.72 -18.92 -0.72
C PRO A 27 -2.80 -18.76 -1.94
N PRO A 28 -3.01 -19.53 -3.02
CA PRO A 28 -2.18 -19.43 -4.22
C PRO A 28 -2.33 -18.10 -4.96
N VAL A 29 -3.48 -17.45 -4.79
CA VAL A 29 -3.84 -16.19 -5.45
C VAL A 29 -4.62 -15.27 -4.50
N ILE A 30 -4.56 -13.99 -4.79
CA ILE A 30 -5.45 -12.96 -4.24
C ILE A 30 -6.27 -12.31 -5.35
N TYR A 31 -7.41 -11.73 -4.99
CA TYR A 31 -8.40 -11.22 -5.92
C TYR A 31 -8.59 -9.72 -5.77
N PHE A 32 -8.74 -9.03 -6.90
CA PHE A 32 -9.14 -7.62 -6.94
C PHE A 32 -10.25 -7.43 -7.97
N ASP A 33 -11.27 -6.70 -7.59
CA ASP A 33 -12.35 -6.26 -8.45
C ASP A 33 -12.04 -4.84 -8.93
N ILE A 34 -11.61 -4.71 -10.19
CA ILE A 34 -11.21 -3.43 -10.82
C ILE A 34 -12.43 -2.83 -11.51
N ASP A 35 -12.72 -1.57 -11.22
CA ASP A 35 -13.79 -0.79 -11.85
C ASP A 35 -13.63 -0.80 -13.39
N THR A 36 -14.69 -1.15 -14.11
CA THR A 36 -14.67 -1.33 -15.58
C THR A 36 -14.50 -0.02 -16.35
N ARG A 37 -14.53 1.14 -15.69
CA ARG A 37 -14.18 2.43 -16.29
C ARG A 37 -12.69 2.58 -16.57
N PHE A 38 -11.84 1.80 -15.92
CA PHE A 38 -10.43 1.70 -16.32
C PHE A 38 -10.32 0.97 -17.66
N THR A 39 -9.57 1.55 -18.59
CA THR A 39 -9.26 0.93 -19.88
C THR A 39 -8.48 -0.39 -19.69
N PRO A 40 -8.39 -1.27 -20.70
CA PRO A 40 -7.57 -2.47 -20.62
C PRO A 40 -6.10 -2.17 -20.28
N THR A 41 -5.51 -1.11 -20.86
CA THR A 41 -4.13 -0.71 -20.61
C THR A 41 -3.94 -0.25 -19.16
N GLU A 42 -4.85 0.58 -18.64
CA GLU A 42 -4.83 1.01 -17.25
C GLU A 42 -5.02 -0.17 -16.28
N THR A 43 -5.92 -1.11 -16.62
CA THR A 43 -6.11 -2.34 -15.83
C THR A 43 -4.82 -3.18 -15.75
N ILE A 44 -4.09 -3.31 -16.86
CA ILE A 44 -2.79 -4.01 -16.90
C ILE A 44 -1.78 -3.26 -16.00
N ARG A 45 -1.71 -1.93 -16.12
CA ARG A 45 -0.81 -1.12 -15.28
C ARG A 45 -1.14 -1.28 -13.79
N ILE A 46 -2.40 -1.18 -13.39
CA ILE A 46 -2.86 -1.40 -12.02
C ILE A 46 -2.45 -2.79 -11.53
N ARG A 47 -2.66 -3.83 -12.34
CA ARG A 47 -2.22 -5.19 -12.00
C ARG A 47 -0.71 -5.25 -11.76
N ASN A 48 0.09 -4.58 -12.59
CA ASN A 48 1.54 -4.52 -12.43
C ASN A 48 1.95 -3.82 -11.12
N LEU A 49 1.26 -2.73 -10.72
CA LEU A 49 1.51 -2.07 -9.43
C LEU A 49 1.24 -3.01 -8.24
N ILE A 50 0.19 -3.83 -8.32
CA ILE A 50 -0.12 -4.85 -7.31
C ILE A 50 1.01 -5.89 -7.27
N VAL A 51 1.47 -6.38 -8.42
CA VAL A 51 2.57 -7.36 -8.53
C VAL A 51 3.87 -6.80 -7.95
N ILE A 52 4.20 -5.53 -8.21
CA ILE A 52 5.37 -4.86 -7.61
C ILE A 52 5.24 -4.86 -6.07
N ASN A 53 4.08 -4.54 -5.52
CA ASN A 53 3.89 -4.54 -4.06
C ASN A 53 3.95 -5.95 -3.45
N VAL A 54 3.43 -6.96 -4.14
CA VAL A 54 3.59 -8.37 -3.74
C VAL A 54 5.08 -8.76 -3.75
N ALA A 55 5.87 -8.30 -4.75
CA ALA A 55 7.30 -8.54 -4.81
C ALA A 55 8.06 -7.84 -3.66
N ILE A 56 7.71 -6.60 -3.33
CA ILE A 56 8.28 -5.86 -2.19
C ILE A 56 7.98 -6.58 -0.87
N TRP A 57 6.74 -7.02 -0.69
CA TRP A 57 6.32 -7.81 0.46
C TRP A 57 7.08 -9.14 0.56
N ASN A 58 7.19 -9.89 -0.54
CA ASN A 58 7.95 -11.13 -0.60
C ASN A 58 9.42 -10.93 -0.24
N GLN A 59 10.05 -9.90 -0.82
CA GLN A 59 11.45 -9.57 -0.57
C GLN A 59 11.70 -9.18 0.89
N HIS A 60 10.76 -8.48 1.54
CA HIS A 60 10.84 -8.18 2.96
C HIS A 60 10.97 -9.45 3.80
N PHE A 61 10.15 -10.48 3.54
CA PHE A 61 10.20 -11.74 4.30
C PHE A 61 11.45 -12.55 4.00
N ILE A 62 11.89 -12.63 2.74
CA ILE A 62 13.14 -13.30 2.39
C ILE A 62 14.33 -12.65 3.11
N GLN A 63 14.41 -11.33 3.13
CA GLN A 63 15.53 -10.60 3.75
C GLN A 63 15.51 -10.69 5.27
N LYS A 64 14.33 -10.79 5.91
CA LYS A 64 14.24 -10.87 7.36
C LYS A 64 14.37 -12.28 7.93
N GLU A 65 14.42 -13.32 7.10
CA GLU A 65 14.53 -14.69 7.60
C GLU A 65 15.77 -14.91 8.49
N PRO A 66 16.99 -14.44 8.11
CA PRO A 66 18.16 -14.57 8.99
C PRO A 66 18.08 -13.67 10.25
N SER A 67 17.40 -12.51 10.17
CA SER A 67 17.21 -11.56 11.27
C SER A 67 16.11 -10.56 10.94
N PRO A 68 15.22 -10.23 11.90
CA PRO A 68 14.16 -9.27 11.68
C PRO A 68 14.64 -7.84 11.32
N TYR A 69 15.92 -7.56 11.51
CA TYR A 69 16.54 -6.26 11.22
C TYR A 69 17.19 -6.17 9.82
N LEU A 70 17.26 -7.26 9.04
CA LEU A 70 17.96 -7.29 7.76
C LEU A 70 17.12 -6.85 6.55
N SER A 71 15.82 -6.75 6.67
CA SER A 71 14.99 -6.23 5.58
C SER A 71 15.37 -4.78 5.26
N GLN A 72 15.64 -4.49 3.98
CA GLN A 72 15.91 -3.12 3.51
C GLN A 72 14.81 -2.14 3.92
N LEU A 73 13.54 -2.57 3.85
CA LEU A 73 12.42 -1.76 4.31
C LEU A 73 12.52 -1.47 5.82
N ALA A 74 12.78 -2.50 6.64
CA ALA A 74 12.90 -2.34 8.08
C ALA A 74 14.10 -1.44 8.46
N MET A 75 15.25 -1.63 7.81
CA MET A 75 16.44 -0.78 8.03
C MET A 75 16.20 0.68 7.62
N CYS A 76 15.54 0.91 6.49
CA CYS A 76 15.25 2.26 6.03
C CYS A 76 14.21 2.95 6.92
N THR A 77 13.13 2.27 7.28
CA THR A 77 12.11 2.84 8.20
C THR A 77 12.67 3.10 9.59
N GLN A 78 13.59 2.28 10.09
CA GLN A 78 14.28 2.52 11.36
C GLN A 78 15.02 3.85 11.39
N LYS A 79 15.57 4.29 10.25
CA LYS A 79 16.30 5.56 10.16
C LYS A 79 15.39 6.79 10.17
N TYR A 80 14.19 6.68 9.58
CA TYR A 80 13.40 7.86 9.21
C TYR A 80 12.01 7.91 9.83
N ALA A 81 11.40 6.77 10.14
CA ALA A 81 10.06 6.71 10.73
C ALA A 81 10.15 6.75 12.26
N ILE A 82 9.60 7.82 12.86
CA ILE A 82 9.59 8.03 14.32
C ILE A 82 8.19 8.33 14.87
N ARG A 83 7.17 8.41 13.99
CA ARG A 83 5.78 8.72 14.33
C ARG A 83 4.82 7.78 13.59
N GLY A 84 3.61 7.64 14.14
CA GLY A 84 2.57 6.79 13.53
C GLY A 84 3.00 5.33 13.39
N LEU A 85 3.83 4.84 14.32
CA LEU A 85 4.42 3.51 14.27
C LEU A 85 3.44 2.42 14.69
N THR A 86 2.40 2.79 15.46
CA THR A 86 1.41 1.87 16.01
C THR A 86 0.09 2.00 15.23
N PRO A 87 -0.49 0.90 14.72
CA PRO A 87 -1.76 0.96 14.00
C PRO A 87 -2.93 1.29 14.95
N LEU A 88 -3.95 2.01 14.46
CA LEU A 88 -5.08 2.50 15.26
C LEU A 88 -5.91 1.41 15.97
N TRP A 89 -5.88 0.19 15.47
CA TRP A 89 -6.60 -0.95 16.08
C TRP A 89 -5.79 -1.63 17.19
N SER A 90 -4.49 -1.31 17.35
CA SER A 90 -3.64 -1.92 18.38
C SER A 90 -4.07 -1.51 19.77
N LYS A 91 -4.18 -2.47 20.67
CA LYS A 91 -4.46 -2.27 22.10
C LYS A 91 -3.25 -2.63 22.98
N GLY A 92 -2.16 -3.05 22.33
CA GLY A 92 -0.91 -3.39 23.00
C GLY A 92 -0.05 -2.17 23.33
N PRO A 93 1.19 -2.41 23.79
CA PRO A 93 2.18 -1.36 23.99
C PRO A 93 2.40 -0.56 22.68
N GLU A 94 2.74 0.71 22.85
CA GLU A 94 3.11 1.56 21.71
C GLU A 94 4.39 1.03 21.06
N ILE A 95 4.40 0.95 19.73
CA ILE A 95 5.58 0.60 18.94
C ILE A 95 6.45 1.84 18.83
N THR A 96 7.73 1.69 19.20
CA THR A 96 8.71 2.79 19.24
C THR A 96 9.82 2.66 18.20
N SER A 97 9.80 1.59 17.40
CA SER A 97 10.83 1.24 16.42
C SER A 97 10.24 1.19 15.01
N GLY A 98 10.88 1.89 14.06
CA GLY A 98 10.53 1.81 12.64
C GLY A 98 10.67 0.39 12.07
N THR A 99 11.64 -0.40 12.58
CA THR A 99 11.78 -1.82 12.25
C THR A 99 10.58 -2.64 12.67
N GLU A 100 10.10 -2.48 13.91
CA GLU A 100 8.92 -3.20 14.41
C GLU A 100 7.67 -2.79 13.64
N ALA A 101 7.51 -1.49 13.36
CA ALA A 101 6.39 -0.99 12.56
C ALA A 101 6.38 -1.61 11.16
N ALA A 102 7.54 -1.69 10.47
CA ALA A 102 7.66 -2.33 9.16
C ALA A 102 7.30 -3.82 9.21
N ASN A 103 7.83 -4.55 10.20
CA ASN A 103 7.53 -5.96 10.39
C ASN A 103 6.03 -6.19 10.66
N LEU A 104 5.42 -5.37 11.53
CA LEU A 104 3.99 -5.47 11.82
C LEU A 104 3.13 -5.13 10.60
N ALA A 105 3.49 -4.09 9.86
CA ALA A 105 2.77 -3.69 8.64
C ALA A 105 2.78 -4.81 7.59
N MET A 106 3.94 -5.44 7.35
CA MET A 106 4.07 -6.55 6.42
C MET A 106 3.38 -7.82 6.91
N ASN A 107 3.42 -8.12 8.22
CA ASN A 107 2.64 -9.21 8.81
C ASN A 107 1.12 -8.96 8.67
N THR A 108 0.68 -7.71 8.88
CA THR A 108 -0.73 -7.33 8.70
C THR A 108 -1.13 -7.47 7.23
N LEU A 109 -0.27 -7.06 6.31
CA LEU A 109 -0.51 -7.23 4.87
C LEU A 109 -0.61 -8.73 4.50
N THR A 110 0.24 -9.60 5.08
CA THR A 110 0.10 -11.07 4.96
C THR A 110 -1.29 -11.54 5.40
N GLN A 111 -1.77 -11.04 6.54
CA GLN A 111 -3.11 -11.37 7.02
C GLN A 111 -4.20 -10.90 6.03
N ARG A 112 -4.05 -9.71 5.41
CA ARG A 112 -4.97 -9.24 4.35
C ARG A 112 -4.99 -10.16 3.14
N PHE A 113 -3.82 -10.63 2.71
CA PHE A 113 -3.71 -11.58 1.59
C PHE A 113 -4.40 -12.91 1.92
N ILE A 114 -4.20 -13.46 3.12
CA ILE A 114 -4.86 -14.68 3.56
C ILE A 114 -6.39 -14.49 3.59
N GLU A 115 -6.87 -13.41 4.20
CA GLU A 115 -8.31 -13.14 4.32
C GLU A 115 -8.98 -12.94 2.96
N ASN A 116 -8.29 -12.26 2.01
CA ASN A 116 -8.77 -12.08 0.66
C ASN A 116 -8.87 -13.42 -0.09
N GLY A 117 -7.77 -14.15 -0.19
CA GLY A 117 -7.72 -15.39 -0.99
C GLY A 117 -8.52 -16.55 -0.40
N THR A 118 -8.88 -16.49 0.90
CA THR A 118 -9.75 -17.49 1.56
C THR A 118 -11.21 -17.03 1.67
N GLY A 119 -11.56 -15.85 1.18
CA GLY A 119 -12.91 -15.29 1.27
C GLY A 119 -13.35 -14.92 2.69
N LYS A 120 -12.40 -14.76 3.63
CA LYS A 120 -12.70 -14.30 5.01
C LYS A 120 -12.95 -12.79 5.10
N ALA A 121 -12.44 -12.03 4.15
CA ALA A 121 -12.77 -10.63 3.91
C ALA A 121 -13.43 -10.48 2.55
N ASP A 122 -14.19 -9.39 2.36
CA ASP A 122 -14.71 -9.01 1.04
C ASP A 122 -13.55 -8.83 0.05
N VAL A 123 -13.82 -9.09 -1.23
CA VAL A 123 -12.83 -8.84 -2.29
C VAL A 123 -12.47 -7.37 -2.32
N ALA A 124 -11.17 -7.10 -2.46
CA ALA A 124 -10.69 -5.73 -2.55
C ALA A 124 -11.13 -5.07 -3.85
N THR A 125 -11.75 -3.89 -3.77
CA THR A 125 -12.13 -3.09 -4.93
C THR A 125 -11.05 -2.07 -5.27
N ILE A 126 -10.84 -1.85 -6.56
CA ILE A 126 -10.03 -0.77 -7.11
C ILE A 126 -11.00 0.19 -7.82
N ASP A 127 -11.37 1.25 -7.12
CA ASP A 127 -12.42 2.17 -7.55
C ASP A 127 -11.86 3.30 -8.42
N TYR A 128 -12.51 3.56 -9.55
CA TYR A 128 -12.22 4.67 -10.45
C TYR A 128 -12.75 5.98 -9.85
N ARG A 129 -11.89 6.96 -9.61
CA ARG A 129 -12.31 8.24 -9.06
C ARG A 129 -11.50 9.39 -9.61
N ILE A 130 -12.15 10.31 -10.28
CA ILE A 130 -11.58 11.60 -10.64
C ILE A 130 -11.59 12.48 -9.38
N PRO A 131 -10.44 12.96 -8.90
CA PRO A 131 -10.37 13.81 -7.72
C PRO A 131 -11.03 15.16 -7.98
N LYS A 132 -11.43 15.85 -6.92
CA LYS A 132 -11.87 17.25 -7.04
C LYS A 132 -10.72 18.13 -7.52
N PRO A 133 -11.01 19.23 -8.23
CA PRO A 133 -9.99 20.22 -8.61
C PRO A 133 -9.13 20.62 -7.40
N GLY A 134 -7.81 20.64 -7.59
CA GLY A 134 -6.84 20.96 -6.53
C GLY A 134 -6.38 19.76 -5.69
N ASN A 135 -7.06 18.61 -5.73
CA ASN A 135 -6.60 17.39 -5.06
C ASN A 135 -5.71 16.59 -6.03
N ARG A 136 -4.46 16.37 -5.64
CA ARG A 136 -3.45 15.66 -6.45
C ARG A 136 -3.26 14.19 -6.08
N SER A 137 -3.99 13.68 -5.08
CA SER A 137 -3.85 12.29 -4.65
C SER A 137 -3.94 11.32 -5.81
N THR A 138 -2.98 10.40 -5.89
CA THR A 138 -2.94 9.38 -6.95
C THR A 138 -3.75 8.16 -6.56
N ILE A 139 -3.53 7.64 -5.35
CA ILE A 139 -4.21 6.47 -4.78
C ILE A 139 -4.57 6.78 -3.32
N ARG A 140 -5.79 6.42 -2.92
CA ARG A 140 -6.31 6.71 -1.58
C ARG A 140 -6.98 5.49 -0.96
N ALA A 141 -6.90 5.40 0.36
CA ALA A 141 -7.68 4.47 1.15
C ALA A 141 -8.08 5.07 2.51
N LYS A 142 -9.19 4.57 3.07
CA LYS A 142 -9.57 4.92 4.44
C LYS A 142 -8.78 4.06 5.43
N THR A 143 -8.28 4.67 6.50
CA THR A 143 -7.57 3.97 7.56
C THR A 143 -8.48 2.97 8.28
N ALA A 144 -8.01 1.75 8.42
CA ALA A 144 -8.73 0.69 9.09
C ALA A 144 -8.64 0.85 10.62
N LYS A 145 -9.81 0.82 11.29
CA LYS A 145 -9.92 0.86 12.75
C LYS A 145 -10.10 -0.52 13.38
N ARG A 146 -10.00 -1.59 12.56
CA ARG A 146 -10.11 -3.00 12.99
C ARG A 146 -8.98 -3.84 12.43
N GLN A 147 -8.59 -4.87 13.16
CA GLN A 147 -7.45 -5.72 12.82
C GLN A 147 -7.77 -6.73 11.72
N PHE A 148 -8.99 -7.24 11.63
CA PHE A 148 -9.36 -8.36 10.76
C PHE A 148 -10.46 -8.01 9.78
N LYS A 149 -10.60 -8.82 8.73
CA LYS A 149 -11.63 -8.72 7.69
C LYS A 149 -11.68 -7.34 7.03
N VAL A 150 -10.50 -6.79 6.73
CA VAL A 150 -10.36 -5.49 6.06
C VAL A 150 -9.88 -5.74 4.64
N PRO A 151 -10.71 -5.47 3.62
CA PRO A 151 -10.28 -5.57 2.23
C PRO A 151 -9.24 -4.49 1.91
N LEU A 152 -8.30 -4.79 1.00
CA LEU A 152 -7.30 -3.86 0.48
C LEU A 152 -7.87 -2.92 -0.59
N SER A 153 -9.12 -2.49 -0.40
CA SER A 153 -9.82 -1.61 -1.33
C SER A 153 -9.22 -0.21 -1.33
N VAL A 154 -9.05 0.35 -2.53
CA VAL A 154 -8.49 1.69 -2.75
C VAL A 154 -9.28 2.43 -3.82
N THR A 155 -9.20 3.76 -3.84
CA THR A 155 -9.63 4.59 -4.96
C THR A 155 -8.42 5.10 -5.72
N ILE A 156 -8.46 5.04 -7.05
CA ILE A 156 -7.36 5.46 -7.92
C ILE A 156 -7.82 6.61 -8.83
N ASN A 157 -6.98 7.64 -8.93
CA ASN A 157 -7.11 8.67 -9.94
C ASN A 157 -6.69 8.12 -11.30
N PRO A 158 -7.61 8.00 -12.29
CA PRO A 158 -7.27 7.45 -13.60
C PRO A 158 -6.23 8.28 -14.36
N GLN A 159 -6.20 9.59 -14.14
CA GLN A 159 -5.19 10.45 -14.77
C GLN A 159 -3.76 10.08 -14.33
N ALA A 160 -3.56 9.68 -13.07
CA ALA A 160 -2.27 9.24 -12.59
C ALA A 160 -1.85 7.90 -13.22
N ILE A 161 -2.82 7.00 -13.47
CA ILE A 161 -2.54 5.72 -14.13
C ILE A 161 -2.31 5.91 -15.64
N ALA A 162 -2.99 6.85 -16.27
CA ALA A 162 -2.79 7.16 -17.70
C ALA A 162 -1.47 7.92 -17.97
N ASP A 163 -0.93 8.64 -16.99
CA ASP A 163 0.31 9.40 -17.11
C ASP A 163 1.54 8.48 -17.10
N LEU A 164 2.09 8.21 -18.27
CA LEU A 164 3.27 7.37 -18.45
C LEU A 164 4.58 8.04 -18.02
N THR A 165 4.57 9.34 -17.68
CA THR A 165 5.75 10.03 -17.14
C THR A 165 5.97 9.70 -15.66
N ILE A 166 4.94 9.24 -14.95
CA ILE A 166 5.05 8.77 -13.58
C ILE A 166 5.60 7.34 -13.58
N ALA A 167 6.77 7.15 -12.97
CA ALA A 167 7.38 5.83 -12.85
C ALA A 167 6.48 4.87 -12.04
N ASP A 168 6.38 3.61 -12.48
CA ASP A 168 5.55 2.60 -11.82
C ASP A 168 5.93 2.35 -10.37
N ILE A 169 7.21 2.52 -10.01
CA ILE A 169 7.64 2.38 -8.61
C ILE A 169 7.03 3.46 -7.72
N ASN A 170 6.81 4.69 -8.21
CA ASN A 170 6.17 5.76 -7.45
C ASN A 170 4.68 5.46 -7.24
N LEU A 171 3.99 4.98 -8.27
CA LEU A 171 2.60 4.56 -8.16
C LEU A 171 2.43 3.31 -7.29
N ALA A 172 3.35 2.35 -7.38
CA ALA A 172 3.34 1.16 -6.52
C ALA A 172 3.56 1.54 -5.05
N ALA A 173 4.48 2.46 -4.76
CA ALA A 173 4.69 2.96 -3.42
C ALA A 173 3.49 3.78 -2.90
N SER A 174 2.81 4.54 -3.77
CA SER A 174 1.53 5.19 -3.44
C SER A 174 0.42 4.17 -3.12
N LEU A 175 0.36 3.06 -3.87
CA LEU A 175 -0.57 1.95 -3.57
C LEU A 175 -0.23 1.29 -2.22
N LEU A 176 1.05 1.09 -1.92
CA LEU A 176 1.48 0.53 -0.64
C LEU A 176 1.16 1.47 0.53
N HIS A 177 1.32 2.79 0.35
CA HIS A 177 0.88 3.81 1.29
C HIS A 177 -0.62 3.63 1.62
N ALA A 178 -1.47 3.57 0.59
CA ALA A 178 -2.89 3.34 0.74
C ALA A 178 -3.20 1.97 1.42
N TRP A 179 -2.43 0.93 1.13
CA TRP A 179 -2.57 -0.37 1.80
C TRP A 179 -2.13 -0.34 3.26
N PHE A 180 -1.16 0.49 3.63
CA PHE A 180 -0.81 0.67 5.04
C PHE A 180 -1.92 1.38 5.83
N HIS A 181 -2.69 2.28 5.21
CA HIS A 181 -3.96 2.72 5.80
C HIS A 181 -4.92 1.53 6.03
N ARG A 182 -5.02 0.60 5.08
CA ARG A 182 -5.84 -0.62 5.25
C ARG A 182 -5.24 -1.59 6.29
N CYS A 183 -3.97 -1.45 6.62
CA CYS A 183 -3.32 -2.12 7.74
C CYS A 183 -3.48 -1.39 9.08
N GLY A 184 -4.09 -0.21 9.10
CA GLY A 184 -4.41 0.56 10.30
C GLY A 184 -3.42 1.65 10.68
N PHE A 185 -2.36 1.84 9.89
CA PHE A 185 -1.43 2.95 10.11
C PHE A 185 -2.03 4.26 9.58
N ASP A 186 -1.69 5.36 10.22
CA ASP A 186 -2.28 6.67 9.94
C ASP A 186 -1.27 7.81 10.08
N HIS A 187 -1.61 8.95 9.51
CA HIS A 187 -0.88 10.21 9.61
C HIS A 187 -1.87 11.39 9.61
N PRO A 188 -1.50 12.56 10.16
CA PRO A 188 -2.28 13.77 9.97
C PRO A 188 -2.33 14.18 8.50
N GLU A 189 -3.39 14.88 8.10
CA GLU A 189 -3.56 15.37 6.73
C GLU A 189 -2.30 16.14 6.27
N ASP A 190 -1.82 15.83 5.07
CA ASP A 190 -0.63 16.43 4.42
C ASP A 190 0.71 16.31 5.20
N ILE A 191 0.78 15.44 6.23
CA ILE A 191 2.01 15.23 7.00
C ILE A 191 2.50 13.79 6.84
N TYR A 192 3.51 13.59 5.99
CA TYR A 192 4.05 12.26 5.66
C TYR A 192 5.45 12.03 6.21
N THR A 193 6.28 13.06 6.20
CA THR A 193 7.67 13.01 6.69
C THR A 193 7.69 12.64 8.17
N THR A 194 8.56 11.71 8.54
CA THR A 194 8.70 11.10 9.88
C THR A 194 7.59 10.12 10.27
N TYR A 195 6.45 10.09 9.58
CA TYR A 195 5.42 9.09 9.83
C TYR A 195 5.75 7.78 9.10
N PHE A 196 5.53 6.65 9.76
CA PHE A 196 5.82 5.33 9.19
C PHE A 196 5.19 5.13 7.80
N ILE A 197 3.92 5.45 7.68
CA ILE A 197 3.13 5.27 6.46
C ILE A 197 3.60 6.18 5.31
N GLY A 198 4.28 7.27 5.60
CA GLY A 198 4.93 8.12 4.59
C GLY A 198 6.37 7.65 4.30
N GLU A 199 7.16 7.40 5.34
CA GLU A 199 8.59 7.06 5.17
C GLU A 199 8.81 5.70 4.51
N ALA A 200 8.00 4.69 4.83
CA ALA A 200 8.15 3.36 4.26
C ALA A 200 7.98 3.36 2.72
N PRO A 201 6.93 3.96 2.13
CA PRO A 201 6.84 4.13 0.68
C PRO A 201 7.94 5.03 0.09
N MET A 202 8.35 6.11 0.78
CA MET A 202 9.47 6.93 0.34
C MET A 202 10.80 6.16 0.32
N CYS A 203 11.02 5.23 1.25
CA CYS A 203 12.16 4.31 1.21
C CYS A 203 12.18 3.49 -0.10
N ILE A 204 11.02 2.99 -0.51
CA ILE A 204 10.87 2.22 -1.75
C ILE A 204 11.15 3.10 -2.97
N MET A 205 10.56 4.29 -3.03
CA MET A 205 10.76 5.25 -4.14
C MET A 205 12.23 5.64 -4.30
N ARG A 206 13.00 5.68 -3.21
CA ARG A 206 14.45 5.94 -3.22
C ARG A 206 15.29 4.69 -3.49
N GLY A 207 14.70 3.52 -3.74
CA GLY A 207 15.42 2.25 -3.86
C GLY A 207 16.21 1.91 -2.59
N PHE A 208 15.66 2.28 -1.41
CA PHE A 208 16.25 2.11 -0.08
C PHE A 208 17.57 2.87 0.16
N GLN A 209 17.93 3.80 -0.74
CA GLN A 209 19.03 4.71 -0.51
C GLN A 209 18.74 5.72 0.58
N ASP A 210 19.78 6.25 1.21
CA ASP A 210 19.65 7.30 2.20
C ASP A 210 19.07 8.59 1.60
N LYS A 211 18.41 9.37 2.44
CA LYS A 211 17.87 10.67 2.01
C LYS A 211 19.00 11.56 1.49
N ASN A 212 18.79 12.11 0.31
CA ASN A 212 19.67 13.15 -0.24
C ASN A 212 19.12 14.53 0.18
N PRO A 213 19.86 15.34 0.94
CA PRO A 213 19.39 16.64 1.37
C PRO A 213 19.02 17.61 0.21
N ALA A 214 19.59 17.38 -0.98
CA ALA A 214 19.25 18.16 -2.18
C ALA A 214 17.91 17.77 -2.84
N VAL A 215 17.30 16.64 -2.40
CA VAL A 215 16.02 16.14 -2.93
C VAL A 215 14.97 16.25 -1.83
N PRO A 216 14.07 17.23 -1.86
CA PRO A 216 13.06 17.39 -0.84
C PRO A 216 12.05 16.24 -0.86
N ASP A 217 11.51 15.86 0.30
CA ASP A 217 10.52 14.78 0.42
C ASP A 217 9.26 15.03 -0.44
N THR A 218 8.95 16.27 -0.78
CA THR A 218 7.82 16.64 -1.66
C THR A 218 7.89 16.01 -3.05
N VAL A 219 9.08 15.64 -3.53
CA VAL A 219 9.25 14.88 -4.78
C VAL A 219 8.55 13.52 -4.71
N PHE A 220 8.45 12.96 -3.52
CA PHE A 220 7.83 11.64 -3.27
C PHE A 220 6.41 11.80 -2.73
N THR A 221 6.19 12.71 -1.77
CA THR A 221 4.90 12.86 -1.08
C THR A 221 3.79 13.40 -1.97
N GLN A 222 4.13 14.02 -3.13
CA GLN A 222 3.14 14.43 -4.13
C GLN A 222 2.29 13.26 -4.68
N PHE A 223 2.68 12.01 -4.45
CA PHE A 223 1.95 10.81 -4.88
C PHE A 223 1.03 10.25 -3.78
N PHE A 224 1.04 10.81 -2.57
CA PHE A 224 0.24 10.33 -1.44
C PHE A 224 -1.11 11.07 -1.35
N ASP A 225 -2.02 10.56 -0.49
CA ASP A 225 -3.38 11.07 -0.31
C ASP A 225 -3.55 12.18 0.74
#